data_2812278b0a69b5f62ca27837bbbe844f
#
_entry.id   2812278b0a69b5f62ca27837bbbe844f
#
_cell.length_a   1.000
_cell.length_b   1.000
_cell.length_c   1.000
_cell.angle_alpha   90.00
_cell.angle_beta   90.00
_cell.angle_gamma   90.00
#
_symmetry.space_group_name_H-M   'P 1'
#
loop_
_entity.id
_entity.type
_entity.pdbx_description
1 polymer ?
#
loop_
_entity_poly.entity_id
_entity_poly.type
_entity_poly.pdbx_seq_one_letter_code
_entity_poly.pdbx_strand_id
1 'polypeptide(L)'
;MTLVLSQGVFDLLHVGHLRHFIYARSLGDYLAVGVTLDKYVGKGPGRPVILQEERLEMVNAMRMVSAAALCRDCIEAMEEWKPQILCKDHRYQKIGLLKAERDYCVSHGIRIVYSPPNDRTTTSIVEKIRA
;
A
#
# COMPACT_ATOMS: atom_id res chain seq x y z
N MET A 1 -11.52 13.69 -12.58
CA MET A 1 -11.16 12.27 -12.35
C MET A 1 -10.47 12.11 -11.01
N THR A 2 -10.84 11.06 -10.25
CA THR A 2 -10.26 10.84 -8.94
C THR A 2 -9.26 9.69 -8.98
N LEU A 3 -8.00 9.99 -8.70
CA LEU A 3 -6.94 9.01 -8.58
C LEU A 3 -6.72 8.67 -7.10
N VAL A 4 -6.81 7.40 -6.77
CA VAL A 4 -6.54 6.86 -5.44
C VAL A 4 -5.16 6.22 -5.47
N LEU A 5 -4.35 6.50 -4.47
CA LEU A 5 -3.05 5.85 -4.29
C LEU A 5 -3.11 4.94 -3.07
N SER A 6 -2.60 3.73 -3.21
CA SER A 6 -2.26 2.85 -2.09
C SER A 6 -0.76 2.55 -2.17
N GLN A 7 -0.08 2.55 -1.04
CA GLN A 7 1.36 2.29 -1.00
C GLN A 7 1.67 1.31 0.12
N GLY A 8 2.54 0.36 -0.15
CA GLY A 8 2.93 -0.63 0.84
C GLY A 8 3.94 -1.62 0.30
N VAL A 9 4.29 -2.58 1.13
CA VAL A 9 5.22 -3.66 0.77
C VAL A 9 4.55 -4.72 -0.09
N PHE A 10 3.35 -5.11 0.28
CA PHE A 10 2.54 -6.15 -0.40
C PHE A 10 3.30 -7.47 -0.57
N ASP A 11 3.95 -7.89 0.51
CA ASP A 11 4.65 -9.17 0.56
C ASP A 11 3.65 -10.30 0.82
N LEU A 12 3.80 -11.42 0.14
CA LEU A 12 2.89 -12.57 0.25
C LEU A 12 1.42 -12.13 0.13
N LEU A 13 1.04 -11.68 -1.06
CA LEU A 13 -0.33 -11.21 -1.30
C LEU A 13 -1.38 -12.23 -0.84
N HIS A 14 -2.38 -11.74 -0.14
CA HIS A 14 -3.47 -12.56 0.42
C HIS A 14 -4.80 -11.80 0.33
N VAL A 15 -5.86 -12.42 0.83
CA VAL A 15 -7.21 -11.86 0.73
C VAL A 15 -7.35 -10.48 1.40
N GLY A 16 -6.57 -10.21 2.44
CA GLY A 16 -6.55 -8.90 3.08
C GLY A 16 -6.09 -7.80 2.14
N HIS A 17 -5.03 -8.05 1.37
CA HIS A 17 -4.56 -7.13 0.34
C HIS A 17 -5.60 -6.94 -0.77
N LEU A 18 -6.22 -8.02 -1.21
CA LEU A 18 -7.27 -7.97 -2.24
C LEU A 18 -8.44 -7.09 -1.78
N ARG A 19 -8.91 -7.30 -0.56
CA ARG A 19 -10.02 -6.50 -0.01
C ARG A 19 -9.65 -5.03 0.13
N HIS A 20 -8.42 -4.74 0.53
CA HIS A 20 -7.90 -3.39 0.60
C HIS A 20 -7.94 -2.72 -0.79
N PHE A 21 -7.44 -3.39 -1.82
CA PHE A 21 -7.45 -2.85 -3.17
C PHE A 21 -8.86 -2.67 -3.73
N ILE A 22 -9.77 -3.61 -3.46
CA ILE A 22 -11.17 -3.47 -3.88
C ILE A 22 -11.78 -2.20 -3.25
N TYR A 23 -11.55 -2.02 -1.96
CA TYR A 23 -12.06 -0.83 -1.25
C TYR A 23 -11.44 0.45 -1.81
N ALA A 24 -10.12 0.48 -1.95
CA ALA A 24 -9.42 1.65 -2.47
C ALA A 24 -9.92 2.03 -3.87
N ARG A 25 -10.09 1.04 -4.74
CA ARG A 25 -10.61 1.28 -6.10
C ARG A 25 -12.01 1.88 -6.09
N SER A 26 -12.81 1.52 -5.10
CA SER A 26 -14.18 2.05 -4.99
C SER A 26 -14.24 3.54 -4.65
N LEU A 27 -13.14 4.13 -4.18
CA LEU A 27 -13.09 5.52 -3.74
C LEU A 27 -12.90 6.51 -4.90
N GLY A 28 -12.54 6.02 -6.08
CA GLY A 28 -12.28 6.89 -7.22
C GLY A 28 -12.34 6.17 -8.55
N ASP A 29 -11.80 6.81 -9.58
CA ASP A 29 -11.84 6.30 -10.96
C ASP A 29 -10.67 5.40 -11.29
N TYR A 30 -9.52 5.61 -10.64
CA TYR A 30 -8.29 4.87 -10.88
C TYR A 30 -7.62 4.54 -9.55
N LEU A 31 -6.97 3.38 -9.49
CA LEU A 31 -6.14 2.99 -8.35
C LEU A 31 -4.70 2.81 -8.83
N ALA A 32 -3.82 3.67 -8.34
CA ALA A 32 -2.37 3.50 -8.48
C ALA A 32 -1.82 2.85 -7.21
N VAL A 33 -0.84 1.96 -7.36
CA VAL A 33 -0.23 1.28 -6.23
C VAL A 33 1.29 1.47 -6.27
N GLY A 34 1.84 1.98 -5.17
CA GLY A 34 3.29 2.05 -4.96
C GLY A 34 3.76 0.84 -4.18
N VAL A 35 4.69 0.08 -4.75
CA VAL A 35 5.25 -1.12 -4.13
C VAL A 35 6.66 -0.80 -3.62
N THR A 36 6.90 -1.00 -2.33
CA THR A 36 8.15 -0.62 -1.67
C THR A 36 9.33 -1.44 -2.20
N LEU A 37 10.41 -0.75 -2.59
CA LEU A 37 11.68 -1.37 -2.97
C LEU A 37 12.21 -2.24 -1.82
N ASP A 38 12.84 -3.36 -2.14
CA ASP A 38 13.34 -4.31 -1.12
C ASP A 38 14.17 -3.63 -0.03
N LYS A 39 15.09 -2.76 -0.41
CA LYS A 39 16.00 -2.13 0.55
C LYS A 39 15.32 -1.14 1.52
N TYR A 40 14.09 -0.75 1.24
CA TYR A 40 13.33 0.19 2.09
C TYR A 40 12.22 -0.50 2.89
N VAL A 41 12.12 -1.84 2.83
CA VAL A 41 11.05 -2.57 3.52
C VAL A 41 11.15 -2.47 5.04
N GLY A 42 12.33 -2.61 5.62
CA GLY A 42 12.57 -2.35 7.04
C GLY A 42 11.85 -3.28 8.03
N LYS A 43 11.49 -4.49 7.61
CA LYS A 43 10.77 -5.45 8.47
C LYS A 43 11.65 -6.51 9.11
N GLY A 44 12.96 -6.31 9.10
CA GLY A 44 13.92 -7.23 9.70
C GLY A 44 14.39 -8.36 8.79
N PRO A 45 15.22 -9.29 9.31
CA PRO A 45 15.78 -10.38 8.53
C PRO A 45 14.73 -11.28 7.88
N GLY A 46 14.99 -11.71 6.66
CA GLY A 46 14.08 -12.57 5.91
C GLY A 46 12.85 -11.87 5.35
N ARG A 47 12.78 -10.54 5.41
CA ARG A 47 11.68 -9.76 4.87
C ARG A 47 12.20 -8.70 3.89
N PRO A 48 11.64 -8.53 2.67
CA PRO A 48 10.45 -9.28 2.20
C PRO A 48 10.79 -10.74 1.87
N VAL A 49 9.78 -11.59 1.90
CA VAL A 49 9.92 -12.99 1.45
C VAL A 49 9.95 -13.03 -0.08
N ILE A 50 9.08 -12.25 -0.72
CA ILE A 50 9.00 -12.14 -2.18
C ILE A 50 9.73 -10.86 -2.62
N LEU A 51 10.64 -10.98 -3.59
CA LEU A 51 11.42 -9.83 -4.06
C LEU A 51 10.56 -8.84 -4.85
N GLN A 52 11.05 -7.60 -4.92
CA GLN A 52 10.28 -6.46 -5.43
C GLN A 52 9.69 -6.64 -6.82
N GLU A 53 10.43 -7.24 -7.74
CA GLU A 53 9.97 -7.43 -9.12
C GLU A 53 8.74 -8.35 -9.18
N GLU A 54 8.75 -9.42 -8.39
CA GLU A 54 7.62 -10.35 -8.34
C GLU A 54 6.45 -9.77 -7.55
N ARG A 55 6.72 -9.00 -6.49
CA ARG A 55 5.66 -8.30 -5.76
C ARG A 55 4.95 -7.30 -6.68
N LEU A 56 5.71 -6.56 -7.47
CA LEU A 56 5.15 -5.62 -8.44
C LEU A 56 4.32 -6.36 -9.50
N GLU A 57 4.83 -7.45 -10.02
CA GLU A 57 4.12 -8.24 -11.04
C GLU A 57 2.77 -8.73 -10.52
N MET A 58 2.73 -9.26 -9.31
CA MET A 58 1.48 -9.73 -8.69
C MET A 58 0.47 -8.60 -8.50
N VAL A 59 0.93 -7.45 -8.01
CA VAL A 59 0.05 -6.30 -7.81
C VAL A 59 -0.51 -5.79 -9.14
N ASN A 60 0.35 -5.69 -10.15
CA ASN A 60 -0.08 -5.23 -11.49
C ASN A 60 -1.10 -6.17 -12.16
N ALA A 61 -1.11 -7.43 -11.78
CA ALA A 61 -2.04 -8.42 -12.34
C ALA A 61 -3.43 -8.36 -11.70
N MET A 62 -3.59 -7.63 -10.61
CA MET A 62 -4.89 -7.53 -9.94
C MET A 62 -5.83 -6.64 -10.73
N ARG A 63 -7.05 -7.15 -10.95
CA ARG A 63 -8.05 -6.50 -11.82
C ARG A 63 -8.34 -5.06 -11.44
N MET A 64 -8.43 -4.75 -10.13
CA MET A 64 -8.80 -3.43 -9.65
C MET A 64 -7.66 -2.43 -9.67
N VAL A 65 -6.42 -2.87 -9.86
CA VAL A 65 -5.25 -1.99 -9.92
C VAL A 65 -5.11 -1.44 -11.32
N SER A 66 -5.14 -0.12 -11.45
CA SER A 66 -5.00 0.55 -12.76
C SER A 66 -3.56 0.60 -13.22
N ALA A 67 -2.64 0.86 -12.28
CA ALA A 67 -1.20 0.89 -12.54
C ALA A 67 -0.44 0.72 -11.23
N ALA A 68 0.75 0.13 -11.30
CA ALA A 68 1.62 0.00 -10.12
C ALA A 68 3.07 0.23 -10.52
N ALA A 69 3.86 0.73 -9.57
CA ALA A 69 5.29 0.98 -9.78
C ALA A 69 6.03 0.82 -8.45
N LEU A 70 7.33 0.53 -8.56
CA LEU A 70 8.21 0.49 -7.39
C LEU A 70 8.43 1.91 -6.87
N CYS A 71 8.56 2.04 -5.56
CA CYS A 71 8.83 3.32 -4.92
C CYS A 71 9.69 3.12 -3.67
N ARG A 72 10.36 4.21 -3.26
CA ARG A 72 11.12 4.21 -2.02
C ARG A 72 10.19 4.25 -0.81
N ASP A 73 9.20 5.13 -0.85
CA ASP A 73 8.27 5.36 0.26
C ASP A 73 6.97 6.01 -0.23
N CYS A 74 6.08 6.31 0.70
CA CYS A 74 4.79 6.90 0.38
C CYS A 74 4.91 8.32 -0.18
N ILE A 75 5.87 9.11 0.29
CA ILE A 75 6.09 10.47 -0.20
C ILE A 75 6.46 10.45 -1.67
N GLU A 76 7.43 9.60 -2.05
CA GLU A 76 7.83 9.46 -3.45
C GLU A 76 6.65 9.02 -4.33
N ALA A 77 5.85 8.07 -3.85
CA ALA A 77 4.68 7.61 -4.58
C ALA A 77 3.65 8.74 -4.76
N MET A 78 3.43 9.56 -3.74
CA MET A 78 2.53 10.71 -3.85
C MET A 78 3.06 11.78 -4.82
N GLU A 79 4.36 12.01 -4.82
CA GLU A 79 5.00 12.93 -5.77
C GLU A 79 4.84 12.46 -7.21
N GLU A 80 5.00 11.15 -7.42
CA GLU A 80 4.91 10.54 -8.75
C GLU A 80 3.46 10.54 -9.28
N TRP A 81 2.52 10.08 -8.47
CA TRP A 81 1.15 9.85 -8.91
C TRP A 81 0.22 11.05 -8.72
N LYS A 82 0.54 11.94 -7.81
CA LYS A 82 -0.27 13.12 -7.48
C LYS A 82 -1.75 12.77 -7.26
N PRO A 83 -2.04 11.88 -6.30
CA PRO A 83 -3.40 11.41 -6.07
C PRO A 83 -4.28 12.47 -5.39
N GLN A 84 -5.58 12.33 -5.52
CA GLN A 84 -6.55 13.07 -4.71
C GLN A 84 -6.82 12.39 -3.39
N ILE A 85 -6.68 11.06 -3.34
CA ILE A 85 -6.94 10.25 -2.14
C ILE A 85 -5.76 9.31 -1.90
N LEU A 86 -5.29 9.28 -0.66
CA LEU A 86 -4.34 8.27 -0.17
C LEU A 86 -5.13 7.28 0.66
N CYS A 87 -5.20 6.01 0.22
CA CYS A 87 -5.89 4.96 0.95
C CYS A 87 -4.87 4.10 1.68
N LYS A 88 -4.93 4.11 3.00
CA LYS A 88 -4.03 3.36 3.87
C LYS A 88 -4.77 2.22 4.55
N ASP A 89 -4.02 1.22 5.01
CA ASP A 89 -4.57 0.12 5.78
C ASP A 89 -5.17 0.64 7.09
N HIS A 90 -6.24 0.00 7.57
CA HIS A 90 -6.95 0.40 8.80
C HIS A 90 -6.04 0.50 10.03
N ARG A 91 -4.95 -0.26 10.08
CA ARG A 91 -4.01 -0.24 11.21
C ARG A 91 -3.42 1.15 11.45
N TYR A 92 -3.29 1.94 10.39
CA TYR A 92 -2.73 3.29 10.49
C TYR A 92 -3.66 4.29 11.17
N GLN A 93 -4.93 3.95 11.39
CA GLN A 93 -5.82 4.79 12.20
C GLN A 93 -5.37 4.83 13.67
N LYS A 94 -4.85 3.71 14.18
CA LYS A 94 -4.36 3.60 15.56
C LYS A 94 -2.89 3.99 15.67
N ILE A 95 -2.05 3.46 14.79
CA ILE A 95 -0.61 3.70 14.78
C ILE A 95 -0.31 5.15 14.41
N GLY A 96 -1.10 5.69 13.48
CA GLY A 96 -0.87 6.99 12.88
C GLY A 96 0.10 6.91 11.71
N LEU A 97 -0.04 7.86 10.79
CA LEU A 97 0.92 8.04 9.70
C LEU A 97 2.13 8.79 10.20
N LEU A 98 3.26 8.65 9.51
CA LEU A 98 4.42 9.49 9.77
C LEU A 98 4.04 10.96 9.60
N LYS A 99 4.63 11.82 10.43
CA LYS A 99 4.33 13.25 10.38
C LYS A 99 4.57 13.83 8.99
N ALA A 100 5.67 13.42 8.34
CA ALA A 100 6.00 13.90 6.98
C ALA A 100 4.91 13.53 5.97
N GLU A 101 4.35 12.34 6.08
CA GLU A 101 3.26 11.91 5.18
C GLU A 101 2.00 12.73 5.40
N ARG A 102 1.62 12.96 6.66
CA ARG A 102 0.45 13.78 6.98
C ARG A 102 0.64 15.22 6.51
N ASP A 103 1.81 15.80 6.77
CA ASP A 103 2.11 17.17 6.36
C ASP A 103 2.05 17.31 4.84
N TYR A 104 2.58 16.33 4.11
CA TYR A 104 2.50 16.31 2.65
C TYR A 104 1.05 16.29 2.16
N CYS A 105 0.23 15.43 2.75
CA CYS A 105 -1.20 15.33 2.38
C CYS A 105 -1.91 16.66 2.64
N VAL A 106 -1.69 17.28 3.79
CA VAL A 106 -2.32 18.57 4.14
C VAL A 106 -1.90 19.65 3.13
N SER A 107 -0.61 19.76 2.84
CA SER A 107 -0.11 20.82 1.95
C SER A 107 -0.49 20.63 0.48
N HIS A 108 -0.83 19.40 0.08
CA HIS A 108 -1.21 19.10 -1.31
C HIS A 108 -2.69 18.78 -1.49
N GLY A 109 -3.50 18.95 -0.44
CA GLY A 109 -4.93 18.71 -0.52
C GLY A 109 -5.31 17.25 -0.75
N ILE A 110 -4.48 16.31 -0.29
CA ILE A 110 -4.73 14.88 -0.44
C ILE A 110 -5.56 14.39 0.75
N ARG A 111 -6.72 13.76 0.46
CA ARG A 111 -7.57 13.18 1.49
C ARG A 111 -7.06 11.81 1.88
N ILE A 112 -6.96 11.56 3.19
CA ILE A 112 -6.53 10.25 3.71
C ILE A 112 -7.77 9.45 4.09
N VAL A 113 -7.85 8.21 3.57
CA VAL A 113 -8.95 7.29 3.85
C VAL A 113 -8.33 5.96 4.28
N TYR A 114 -8.94 5.31 5.27
CA TYR A 114 -8.46 4.03 5.79
C TYR A 114 -9.41 2.92 5.35
N SER A 115 -8.83 1.81 4.87
CA SER A 115 -9.63 0.65 4.50
C SER A 115 -10.20 -0.04 5.74
N PRO A 116 -11.34 -0.76 5.60
CA PRO A 116 -11.94 -1.46 6.74
C PRO A 116 -11.02 -2.54 7.32
N PRO A 117 -11.16 -2.87 8.61
CA PRO A 117 -10.38 -3.94 9.23
C PRO A 117 -10.59 -5.30 8.54
N ASN A 118 -9.52 -6.11 8.53
CA ASN A 118 -9.57 -7.51 8.13
C ASN A 118 -8.62 -8.31 9.03
N ASP A 119 -8.81 -9.65 9.08
CA ASP A 119 -8.08 -10.51 10.01
C ASP A 119 -6.76 -11.03 9.46
N ARG A 120 -6.42 -10.70 8.22
CA ARG A 120 -5.21 -11.22 7.56
C ARG A 120 -4.16 -10.15 7.40
N THR A 121 -2.92 -10.50 7.76
CA THR A 121 -1.74 -9.68 7.50
C THR A 121 -0.63 -10.60 7.00
N THR A 122 0.31 -10.06 6.22
CA THR A 122 1.49 -10.82 5.79
C THR A 122 2.30 -11.30 6.99
N THR A 123 2.44 -10.46 8.01
CA THR A 123 3.17 -10.82 9.23
C THR A 123 2.54 -12.02 9.92
N SER A 124 1.21 -12.07 10.05
CA SER A 124 0.53 -13.21 10.67
C SER A 124 0.72 -14.50 9.88
N ILE A 125 0.77 -14.42 8.55
CA ILE A 125 1.04 -15.59 7.71
C ILE A 125 2.46 -16.08 7.91
N VAL A 126 3.45 -15.19 7.94
CA VAL A 126 4.85 -15.52 8.15
C VAL A 126 5.04 -16.16 9.53
N GLU A 127 4.44 -15.60 10.57
CA GLU A 127 4.50 -16.17 11.93
C GLU A 127 3.94 -17.58 11.99
N LYS A 128 2.82 -17.83 11.32
CA LYS A 128 2.22 -19.16 11.24
C LYS A 128 3.14 -20.18 10.57
N ILE A 129 3.82 -19.78 9.51
CA ILE A 129 4.77 -20.65 8.79
C ILE A 129 5.98 -20.98 9.68
N ARG A 130 6.46 -20.02 10.45
CA ARG A 130 7.65 -20.15 11.30
C ARG A 130 7.37 -20.86 12.63
N ALA A 131 6.12 -21.04 12.99
CA ALA A 131 5.70 -21.69 14.23
C ALA A 131 5.96 -23.26 14.23
#